data_57698d51c132062ea08191bb0399406d
#
_entry.id   57698d51c132062ea08191bb0399406d
#
_cell.length_a   1.000
_cell.length_b   1.000
_cell.length_c   1.000
_cell.angle_alpha   90.00
_cell.angle_beta   90.00
_cell.angle_gamma   90.00
#
_symmetry.space_group_name_H-M   'P 1'
#
loop_
_entity.id
_entity.type
_entity.pdbx_description
1 polymer ?
#
loop_
_entity_poly.entity_id
_entity_poly.type
_entity_poly.pdbx_seq_one_letter_code
_entity_poly.pdbx_strand_id
1 'polypeptide(L)'
;MSEPDLSWVLANPASQAVFEDWQALVEQYQQAQVALLRLGHCAKGLLIPTPGPDRWVLLSELVCVESDNRRSRIHLSSGESLLSTTTFLISDAEIKLADWPQFQRLNDTYLVNLDMLSQTHSHPERSRDYELVMRSGLRIPLPESRQPLLLRHLDQDSLRKVKSLEAQGGEGVYLDNLRPFPKQLRLMSKAELNQHFRNQRTGRFDTASFLSNYIWEYAQLLKLGQRPAIEGNIRTFWYILKPTLAKAIKLDSEKNYDQMLHAFQRLIVRYGMLKFRDFSFSDEGQRFYVPGPERINVLLVAEKKGHFRRLQALQEEFGTTIIALGGMPSLLNSEYFADHLSPQLKGAPLHVISLVDYNPAGALILRSFLAQLQHEGLPVPDSIQHLVVPDNFSADDLKAIAEPIPMGSKADRTKARRWIEAGGGIDGKPLGIESDALVLYTDRLKALITQALTNTEDPRSLTMEFPPKTHYYRPEALETEAELLGF
;
A
#
# COMPACT_ATOMS: atom_id res chain seq x y z
N MET A 1 14.05 32.25 -10.11
CA MET A 1 15.21 33.12 -9.85
C MET A 1 16.05 33.09 -11.12
N SER A 2 16.24 34.25 -11.78
CA SER A 2 17.12 34.37 -12.94
C SER A 2 18.56 34.11 -12.49
N GLU A 3 19.30 33.38 -13.30
CA GLU A 3 20.75 33.20 -13.07
C GLU A 3 21.44 34.56 -12.95
N PRO A 4 22.35 34.74 -11.99
CA PRO A 4 23.08 35.99 -11.86
C PRO A 4 23.96 36.21 -13.09
N ASP A 5 23.92 37.40 -13.65
CA ASP A 5 24.79 37.82 -14.75
C ASP A 5 26.23 37.95 -14.26
N LEU A 6 27.04 36.95 -14.56
CA LEU A 6 28.47 36.87 -14.19
C LEU A 6 29.40 37.39 -15.30
N SER A 7 28.90 38.08 -16.32
CA SER A 7 29.69 38.60 -17.43
C SER A 7 30.85 39.52 -17.03
N TRP A 8 30.71 40.24 -15.90
CA TRP A 8 31.77 41.10 -15.33
C TRP A 8 32.98 40.31 -14.76
N VAL A 9 32.75 39.05 -14.33
CA VAL A 9 33.82 38.16 -13.78
C VAL A 9 34.74 37.75 -14.93
N LEU A 10 34.19 37.46 -16.11
CA LEU A 10 34.93 37.00 -17.28
C LEU A 10 35.77 38.13 -17.93
N ALA A 11 35.49 39.40 -17.61
CA ALA A 11 36.16 40.55 -18.16
C ALA A 11 37.46 40.95 -17.40
N ASN A 12 37.71 40.39 -16.21
CA ASN A 12 38.89 40.73 -15.38
C ASN A 12 39.64 39.45 -14.97
N PRO A 13 40.94 39.30 -15.37
CA PRO A 13 41.73 38.11 -15.07
C PRO A 13 41.89 37.83 -13.57
N ALA A 14 41.97 38.86 -12.74
CA ALA A 14 42.08 38.69 -11.28
C ALA A 14 40.73 38.17 -10.65
N SER A 15 39.61 38.65 -11.19
CA SER A 15 38.30 38.16 -10.77
C SER A 15 38.02 36.74 -11.29
N GLN A 16 38.56 36.40 -12.46
CA GLN A 16 38.46 35.05 -13.02
C GLN A 16 39.22 34.03 -12.15
N ALA A 17 40.43 34.34 -11.70
CA ALA A 17 41.19 33.47 -10.80
C ALA A 17 40.45 33.25 -9.47
N VAL A 18 39.87 34.31 -8.89
CA VAL A 18 39.06 34.20 -7.66
C VAL A 18 37.80 33.37 -7.89
N PHE A 19 37.20 33.47 -9.06
CA PHE A 19 36.01 32.69 -9.42
C PHE A 19 36.36 31.21 -9.62
N GLU A 20 37.49 30.90 -10.25
CA GLU A 20 37.99 29.53 -10.40
C GLU A 20 38.32 28.89 -9.05
N ASP A 21 38.96 29.62 -8.16
CA ASP A 21 39.22 29.19 -6.77
C ASP A 21 37.90 28.95 -6.01
N TRP A 22 36.92 29.84 -6.19
CA TRP A 22 35.60 29.68 -5.59
C TRP A 22 34.85 28.48 -6.16
N GLN A 23 34.91 28.25 -7.46
CA GLN A 23 34.32 27.05 -8.07
C GLN A 23 34.98 25.78 -7.52
N ALA A 24 36.29 25.74 -7.45
CA ALA A 24 37.02 24.60 -6.86
C ALA A 24 36.61 24.35 -5.42
N LEU A 25 36.40 25.42 -4.62
CA LEU A 25 35.95 25.34 -3.22
C LEU A 25 34.48 24.81 -3.15
N VAL A 26 33.62 25.26 -4.04
CA VAL A 26 32.21 24.77 -4.13
C VAL A 26 32.18 23.30 -4.50
N GLU A 27 33.00 22.86 -5.46
CA GLU A 27 33.09 21.45 -5.82
C GLU A 27 33.64 20.60 -4.65
N GLN A 28 34.65 21.06 -3.98
CA GLN A 28 35.16 20.40 -2.77
C GLN A 28 34.10 20.32 -1.67
N TYR A 29 33.34 21.39 -1.44
CA TYR A 29 32.23 21.40 -0.49
C TYR A 29 31.13 20.45 -0.88
N GLN A 30 30.73 20.39 -2.15
CA GLN A 30 29.76 19.44 -2.66
C GLN A 30 30.25 17.99 -2.55
N GLN A 31 31.51 17.73 -2.85
CA GLN A 31 32.13 16.42 -2.66
C GLN A 31 32.19 16.04 -1.17
N ALA A 32 32.52 16.99 -0.29
CA ALA A 32 32.48 16.78 1.14
C ALA A 32 31.07 16.56 1.68
N GLN A 33 30.07 17.28 1.16
CA GLN A 33 28.65 17.03 1.48
C GLN A 33 28.18 15.64 1.01
N VAL A 34 28.55 15.22 -0.19
CA VAL A 34 28.25 13.88 -0.69
C VAL A 34 28.97 12.82 0.13
N ALA A 35 30.23 13.08 0.52
CA ALA A 35 30.96 12.18 1.40
C ALA A 35 30.36 12.14 2.81
N LEU A 36 29.93 13.27 3.38
CA LEU A 36 29.22 13.34 4.64
C LEU A 36 27.84 12.71 4.59
N LEU A 37 27.10 12.85 3.47
CA LEU A 37 25.84 12.14 3.25
C LEU A 37 26.08 10.64 3.10
N ARG A 38 27.13 10.23 2.40
CA ARG A 38 27.55 8.82 2.34
C ARG A 38 28.00 8.31 3.71
N LEU A 39 28.78 9.08 4.45
CA LEU A 39 29.16 8.80 5.82
C LEU A 39 27.94 8.86 6.76
N GLY A 40 27.01 9.76 6.55
CA GLY A 40 25.73 9.81 7.27
C GLY A 40 24.85 8.58 7.01
N HIS A 41 24.83 8.06 5.79
CA HIS A 41 24.23 6.76 5.49
C HIS A 41 25.07 5.59 6.02
N CYS A 42 26.40 5.70 6.05
CA CYS A 42 27.29 4.69 6.63
C CYS A 42 27.45 4.84 8.15
N ALA A 43 27.20 6.02 8.72
CA ALA A 43 27.31 6.30 10.15
C ALA A 43 26.08 5.90 10.97
N LYS A 44 25.05 5.33 10.34
CA LYS A 44 23.96 4.69 11.07
C LYS A 44 24.53 3.46 11.75
N GLY A 45 24.63 3.54 13.04
CA GLY A 45 25.28 2.53 13.86
C GLY A 45 24.61 2.39 15.22
N LEU A 46 25.02 1.38 15.93
CA LEU A 46 24.59 1.06 17.27
C LEU A 46 25.81 1.12 18.20
N LEU A 47 25.72 1.95 19.24
CA LEU A 47 26.72 1.95 20.30
C LEU A 47 26.50 0.73 21.20
N ILE A 48 27.47 -0.16 21.26
CA ILE A 48 27.44 -1.37 22.07
C ILE A 48 28.33 -1.16 23.30
N PRO A 49 27.74 -1.11 24.49
CA PRO A 49 28.53 -1.11 25.71
C PRO A 49 29.18 -2.48 25.90
N THR A 50 30.50 -2.52 25.89
CA THR A 50 31.31 -3.75 26.12
C THR A 50 31.99 -3.75 27.48
N PRO A 51 32.52 -4.87 27.99
CA PRO A 51 33.32 -4.90 29.19
C PRO A 51 34.63 -4.09 29.11
N GLY A 52 35.02 -3.73 27.89
CA GLY A 52 36.10 -2.77 27.58
C GLY A 52 35.52 -1.42 27.15
N PRO A 53 36.19 -0.69 26.25
CA PRO A 53 35.65 0.53 25.69
C PRO A 53 34.41 0.25 24.85
N ASP A 54 33.39 1.11 24.94
CA ASP A 54 32.20 1.04 24.14
C ASP A 54 32.55 1.01 22.64
N ARG A 55 31.82 0.20 21.88
CA ARG A 55 32.11 0.00 20.47
C ARG A 55 30.97 0.45 19.60
N TRP A 56 31.25 1.31 18.63
CA TRP A 56 30.32 1.71 17.58
C TRP A 56 30.32 0.66 16.47
N VAL A 57 29.14 0.09 16.21
CA VAL A 57 28.92 -0.92 15.16
C VAL A 57 28.01 -0.32 14.09
N LEU A 58 28.45 -0.34 12.85
CA LEU A 58 27.63 0.12 11.72
C LEU A 58 26.47 -0.85 11.49
N LEU A 59 25.29 -0.31 11.16
CA LEU A 59 24.12 -1.16 10.85
C LEU A 59 24.35 -2.06 9.64
N SER A 60 25.19 -1.62 8.70
CA SER A 60 25.62 -2.42 7.54
C SER A 60 26.55 -3.58 7.89
N GLU A 61 27.12 -3.61 9.10
CA GLU A 61 27.97 -4.69 9.59
C GLU A 61 27.25 -5.60 10.57
N LEU A 62 26.14 -5.14 11.13
CA LEU A 62 25.35 -5.85 12.13
C LEU A 62 24.54 -6.98 11.47
N VAL A 63 24.85 -8.23 11.80
CA VAL A 63 24.18 -9.43 11.29
C VAL A 63 23.00 -9.82 12.20
N CYS A 64 23.27 -9.98 13.49
CA CYS A 64 22.21 -10.23 14.47
C CYS A 64 22.68 -9.87 15.89
N VAL A 65 21.70 -9.73 16.77
CA VAL A 65 21.89 -9.65 18.22
C VAL A 65 21.27 -10.89 18.83
N GLU A 66 22.09 -11.67 19.54
CA GLU A 66 21.72 -12.89 20.23
C GLU A 66 21.66 -12.67 21.75
N SER A 67 20.66 -13.19 22.40
CA SER A 67 20.55 -13.18 23.87
C SER A 67 21.50 -14.23 24.46
N ASP A 68 22.45 -13.81 25.30
CA ASP A 68 23.46 -14.69 25.92
C ASP A 68 23.60 -14.41 27.42
N ASN A 69 22.95 -15.22 28.27
CA ASN A 69 23.09 -15.20 29.74
C ASN A 69 23.05 -13.80 30.39
N ARG A 70 21.94 -13.08 30.20
CA ARG A 70 21.73 -11.68 30.65
C ARG A 70 22.65 -10.64 29.98
N ARG A 71 23.15 -10.93 28.81
CA ARG A 71 23.92 -10.04 27.95
C ARG A 71 23.43 -10.22 26.51
N SER A 72 23.98 -9.42 25.61
CA SER A 72 23.77 -9.62 24.18
C SER A 72 25.10 -9.94 23.50
N ARG A 73 25.07 -10.94 22.62
CA ARG A 73 26.15 -11.24 21.68
C ARG A 73 25.81 -10.62 20.34
N ILE A 74 26.65 -9.75 19.85
CA ILE A 74 26.46 -9.01 18.60
C ILE A 74 27.32 -9.66 17.53
N HIS A 75 26.71 -10.22 16.51
CA HIS A 75 27.40 -10.87 15.41
C HIS A 75 27.58 -9.90 14.23
N LEU A 76 28.80 -9.80 13.71
CA LEU A 76 29.18 -8.88 12.63
C LEU A 76 29.37 -9.66 11.30
N SER A 77 29.25 -8.92 10.21
CA SER A 77 29.47 -9.45 8.86
C SER A 77 30.91 -9.94 8.62
N SER A 78 31.85 -9.44 9.40
CA SER A 78 33.25 -9.93 9.42
C SER A 78 33.42 -11.34 10.01
N GLY A 79 32.40 -11.88 10.65
CA GLY A 79 32.46 -13.12 11.45
C GLY A 79 32.88 -12.88 12.90
N GLU A 80 33.26 -11.66 13.26
CA GLU A 80 33.53 -11.26 14.65
C GLU A 80 32.24 -11.24 15.46
N SER A 81 32.33 -11.54 16.76
CA SER A 81 31.23 -11.34 17.69
C SER A 81 31.70 -10.55 18.91
N LEU A 82 30.84 -9.58 19.33
CA LEU A 82 31.07 -8.74 20.51
C LEU A 82 30.12 -9.18 21.62
N LEU A 83 30.62 -9.23 22.85
CA LEU A 83 29.79 -9.46 24.01
C LEU A 83 29.49 -8.13 24.70
N SER A 84 28.22 -7.81 24.90
CA SER A 84 27.80 -6.59 25.58
C SER A 84 27.98 -6.69 27.11
N THR A 85 27.85 -5.55 27.80
CA THR A 85 27.64 -5.53 29.25
C THR A 85 26.25 -6.07 29.62
N THR A 86 26.00 -6.32 30.89
CA THR A 86 24.70 -6.76 31.41
C THR A 86 23.60 -5.69 31.35
N THR A 87 23.98 -4.45 30.99
CA THR A 87 23.06 -3.32 30.82
C THR A 87 22.53 -3.17 29.40
N PHE A 88 22.96 -4.03 28.47
CA PHE A 88 22.50 -3.99 27.09
C PHE A 88 21.94 -5.36 26.69
N LEU A 89 20.64 -5.45 26.71
CA LEU A 89 19.86 -6.66 26.38
C LEU A 89 19.37 -6.59 24.93
N ILE A 90 18.87 -7.72 24.45
CA ILE A 90 18.26 -7.80 23.11
C ILE A 90 17.04 -6.87 22.96
N SER A 91 16.29 -6.63 24.05
CA SER A 91 15.18 -5.66 24.09
C SER A 91 15.66 -4.22 23.91
N ASP A 92 16.83 -3.87 24.43
CA ASP A 92 17.42 -2.54 24.27
C ASP A 92 17.88 -2.34 22.81
N ALA A 93 18.45 -3.38 22.21
CA ALA A 93 18.79 -3.39 20.79
C ALA A 93 17.53 -3.25 19.91
N GLU A 94 16.45 -3.96 20.22
CA GLU A 94 15.17 -3.89 19.50
C GLU A 94 14.59 -2.47 19.53
N ILE A 95 14.57 -1.81 20.69
CA ILE A 95 14.10 -0.42 20.83
C ILE A 95 14.97 0.53 20.01
N LYS A 96 16.29 0.39 20.08
CA LYS A 96 17.24 1.25 19.36
C LYS A 96 17.22 1.03 17.84
N LEU A 97 16.79 -0.13 17.39
CA LEU A 97 16.70 -0.52 15.97
C LEU A 97 15.28 -0.47 15.42
N ALA A 98 14.30 0.01 16.19
CA ALA A 98 12.89 0.03 15.81
C ALA A 98 12.60 0.82 14.51
N ASP A 99 13.38 1.87 14.23
CA ASP A 99 13.26 2.68 13.00
C ASP A 99 13.83 1.98 11.75
N TRP A 100 14.37 0.77 11.92
CA TRP A 100 15.03 0.02 10.86
C TRP A 100 14.30 -1.27 10.55
N PRO A 101 13.39 -1.30 9.56
CA PRO A 101 12.49 -2.43 9.31
C PRO A 101 13.18 -3.74 8.94
N GLN A 102 14.47 -3.69 8.52
CA GLN A 102 15.26 -4.89 8.27
C GLN A 102 15.65 -5.64 9.54
N PHE A 103 15.61 -5.00 10.72
CA PHE A 103 15.87 -5.67 11.99
C PHE A 103 14.59 -6.24 12.55
N GLN A 104 14.50 -7.57 12.59
CA GLN A 104 13.30 -8.27 13.02
C GLN A 104 13.60 -9.24 14.18
N ARG A 105 12.79 -9.13 15.23
CA ARG A 105 12.82 -10.08 16.35
C ARG A 105 12.22 -11.41 15.92
N LEU A 106 13.02 -12.46 15.81
CA LEU A 106 12.54 -13.79 15.43
C LEU A 106 11.96 -14.58 16.60
N ASN A 107 12.59 -14.46 17.77
CA ASN A 107 12.19 -15.11 19.01
C ASN A 107 12.86 -14.41 20.21
N ASP A 108 12.82 -15.00 21.38
CA ASP A 108 13.43 -14.42 22.59
C ASP A 108 14.96 -14.40 22.55
N THR A 109 15.56 -15.15 21.61
CA THR A 109 17.01 -15.30 21.51
C THR A 109 17.63 -14.41 20.42
N TYR A 110 16.91 -14.18 19.29
CA TYR A 110 17.49 -13.56 18.10
C TYR A 110 16.72 -12.35 17.59
N LEU A 111 17.44 -11.22 17.41
CA LEU A 111 17.05 -10.05 16.62
C LEU A 111 17.98 -9.99 15.40
N VAL A 112 17.44 -10.12 14.21
CA VAL A 112 18.20 -10.42 12.97
C VAL A 112 18.09 -9.30 11.97
N ASN A 113 19.20 -8.97 11.32
CA ASN A 113 19.22 -8.10 10.14
C ASN A 113 18.92 -8.94 8.88
N LEU A 114 17.70 -8.81 8.37
CA LEU A 114 17.26 -9.58 7.20
C LEU A 114 17.98 -9.19 5.88
N ASP A 115 18.58 -7.99 5.81
CA ASP A 115 19.42 -7.59 4.67
C ASP A 115 20.72 -8.41 4.59
N MET A 116 21.11 -9.07 5.69
CA MET A 116 22.27 -9.95 5.79
C MET A 116 21.93 -11.44 5.56
N LEU A 117 20.70 -11.74 5.17
CA LEU A 117 20.29 -13.10 4.82
C LEU A 117 20.96 -13.55 3.52
N SER A 118 21.50 -14.76 3.52
CA SER A 118 22.07 -15.41 2.33
C SER A 118 21.13 -16.46 1.76
N GLN A 119 20.64 -17.37 2.60
CA GLN A 119 19.84 -18.52 2.20
C GLN A 119 18.87 -18.91 3.32
N THR A 120 17.85 -19.70 2.94
CA THR A 120 16.95 -20.36 3.89
C THR A 120 16.93 -21.85 3.59
N HIS A 121 17.05 -22.68 4.62
CA HIS A 121 16.95 -24.13 4.51
C HIS A 121 15.83 -24.65 5.41
N SER A 122 15.23 -25.79 5.04
CA SER A 122 14.40 -26.55 5.97
C SER A 122 15.29 -27.07 7.11
N HIS A 123 14.83 -26.94 8.34
CA HIS A 123 15.59 -27.43 9.50
C HIS A 123 15.76 -28.96 9.39
N PRO A 124 16.98 -29.52 9.51
CA PRO A 124 17.22 -30.93 9.26
C PRO A 124 16.46 -31.88 10.21
N GLU A 125 16.20 -31.44 11.44
CA GLU A 125 15.56 -32.26 12.47
C GLU A 125 14.09 -31.88 12.76
N ARG A 126 13.63 -30.72 12.28
CA ARG A 126 12.29 -30.20 12.53
C ARG A 126 11.58 -29.88 11.22
N SER A 127 10.67 -30.74 10.81
CA SER A 127 10.01 -30.67 9.50
C SER A 127 9.20 -29.40 9.21
N ARG A 128 8.93 -28.56 10.21
CA ARG A 128 8.15 -27.32 10.09
C ARG A 128 8.97 -26.06 10.34
N ASP A 129 10.19 -26.18 10.84
CA ASP A 129 11.07 -25.05 11.10
C ASP A 129 12.03 -24.84 9.92
N TYR A 130 12.45 -23.61 9.74
CA TYR A 130 13.45 -23.21 8.77
C TYR A 130 14.71 -22.76 9.50
N GLU A 131 15.83 -22.84 8.81
CA GLU A 131 17.10 -22.29 9.24
C GLU A 131 17.49 -21.15 8.31
N LEU A 132 17.77 -19.98 8.89
CA LEU A 132 18.31 -18.84 8.18
C LEU A 132 19.84 -18.96 8.12
N VAL A 133 20.42 -18.86 6.96
CA VAL A 133 21.87 -18.79 6.78
C VAL A 133 22.22 -17.34 6.45
N MET A 134 22.92 -16.68 7.36
CA MET A 134 23.38 -15.31 7.19
C MET A 134 24.63 -15.25 6.30
N ARG A 135 24.90 -14.07 5.71
CA ARG A 135 26.11 -13.87 4.88
C ARG A 135 27.43 -14.15 5.63
N SER A 136 27.42 -14.03 6.94
CA SER A 136 28.54 -14.41 7.83
C SER A 136 28.72 -15.93 8.01
N GLY A 137 27.80 -16.74 7.46
CA GLY A 137 27.75 -18.19 7.69
C GLY A 137 27.01 -18.60 8.96
N LEU A 138 26.57 -17.64 9.78
CA LEU A 138 25.79 -17.92 11.00
C LEU A 138 24.45 -18.55 10.61
N ARG A 139 24.03 -19.60 11.34
CA ARG A 139 22.76 -20.30 11.16
C ARG A 139 21.83 -19.99 12.32
N ILE A 140 20.63 -19.53 12.01
CA ILE A 140 19.63 -19.08 13.00
C ILE A 140 18.33 -19.83 12.78
N PRO A 141 17.77 -20.50 13.80
CA PRO A 141 16.49 -21.20 13.65
C PRO A 141 15.34 -20.20 13.50
N LEU A 142 14.47 -20.43 12.50
CA LEU A 142 13.27 -19.65 12.24
C LEU A 142 12.03 -20.50 12.53
N PRO A 143 11.26 -20.18 13.60
CA PRO A 143 10.00 -20.83 13.86
C PRO A 143 8.96 -20.63 12.75
N GLU A 144 8.10 -21.60 12.51
CA GLU A 144 7.02 -21.54 11.51
C GLU A 144 6.16 -20.26 11.67
N SER A 145 5.85 -19.87 12.90
CA SER A 145 5.05 -18.67 13.21
C SER A 145 5.68 -17.34 12.75
N ARG A 146 6.99 -17.33 12.49
CA ARG A 146 7.73 -16.12 12.05
C ARG A 146 8.07 -16.11 10.55
N GLN A 147 7.73 -17.14 9.80
CA GLN A 147 7.92 -17.19 8.35
C GLN A 147 7.26 -16.01 7.60
N PRO A 148 6.07 -15.51 7.98
CA PRO A 148 5.47 -14.37 7.31
C PRO A 148 6.34 -13.09 7.33
N LEU A 149 7.13 -12.87 8.39
CA LEU A 149 8.06 -11.73 8.47
C LEU A 149 9.18 -11.84 7.44
N LEU A 150 9.75 -13.05 7.31
CA LEU A 150 10.78 -13.34 6.31
C LEU A 150 10.25 -13.15 4.89
N LEU A 151 9.05 -13.66 4.60
CA LEU A 151 8.44 -13.52 3.29
C LEU A 151 8.23 -12.05 2.90
N ARG A 152 7.76 -11.21 3.82
CA ARG A 152 7.60 -9.78 3.59
C ARG A 152 8.93 -9.10 3.24
N HIS A 153 9.99 -9.45 3.93
CA HIS A 153 11.31 -8.87 3.68
C HIS A 153 11.89 -9.33 2.33
N LEU A 154 11.82 -10.62 2.02
CA LEU A 154 12.25 -11.17 0.73
C LEU A 154 11.47 -10.57 -0.45
N ASP A 155 10.17 -10.32 -0.27
CA ASP A 155 9.36 -9.65 -1.27
C ASP A 155 9.86 -8.22 -1.56
N GLN A 156 10.24 -7.46 -0.51
CA GLN A 156 10.82 -6.12 -0.69
C GLN A 156 12.20 -6.16 -1.36
N ASP A 157 13.04 -7.12 -1.04
CA ASP A 157 14.35 -7.28 -1.67
C ASP A 157 14.22 -7.69 -3.14
N SER A 158 13.27 -8.57 -3.45
CA SER A 158 12.92 -8.92 -4.83
C SER A 158 12.44 -7.69 -5.63
N LEU A 159 11.64 -6.83 -5.01
CA LEU A 159 11.18 -5.57 -5.59
C LEU A 159 12.36 -4.62 -5.90
N ARG A 160 13.29 -4.46 -4.96
CA ARG A 160 14.50 -3.62 -5.16
C ARG A 160 15.33 -4.14 -6.33
N LYS A 161 15.51 -5.46 -6.43
CA LYS A 161 16.25 -6.11 -7.54
C LYS A 161 15.56 -5.87 -8.88
N VAL A 162 14.24 -6.02 -8.94
CA VAL A 162 13.47 -5.74 -10.16
C VAL A 162 13.61 -4.29 -10.58
N LYS A 163 13.43 -3.32 -9.67
CA LYS A 163 13.62 -1.89 -9.97
C LYS A 163 15.03 -1.56 -10.46
N SER A 164 16.06 -2.22 -9.89
CA SER A 164 17.44 -2.08 -10.34
C SER A 164 17.66 -2.60 -11.76
N LEU A 165 17.02 -3.70 -12.12
CA LEU A 165 17.11 -4.29 -13.46
C LEU A 165 16.32 -3.49 -14.50
N GLU A 166 15.16 -2.92 -14.14
CA GLU A 166 14.43 -1.96 -14.98
C GLU A 166 15.28 -0.74 -15.34
N ALA A 167 15.97 -0.17 -14.34
CA ALA A 167 16.87 0.98 -14.55
C ALA A 167 18.03 0.66 -15.50
N GLN A 168 18.38 -0.62 -15.68
CA GLN A 168 19.40 -1.12 -16.58
C GLN A 168 18.87 -1.49 -17.98
N GLY A 169 17.56 -1.28 -18.25
CA GLY A 169 16.96 -1.59 -19.55
C GLY A 169 16.80 -3.08 -19.83
N GLY A 170 16.72 -3.90 -18.78
CA GLY A 170 16.58 -5.37 -18.91
C GLY A 170 15.23 -5.79 -19.45
N GLU A 171 15.16 -6.20 -20.71
CA GLU A 171 13.98 -6.84 -21.28
C GLU A 171 13.76 -8.24 -20.67
N GLY A 172 12.51 -8.53 -20.28
CA GLY A 172 12.11 -9.90 -19.90
C GLY A 172 12.50 -10.34 -18.49
N VAL A 173 12.60 -9.45 -17.55
CA VAL A 173 12.88 -9.76 -16.13
C VAL A 173 11.58 -10.09 -15.38
N TYR A 174 11.61 -11.16 -14.58
CA TYR A 174 10.43 -11.71 -13.93
C TYR A 174 10.58 -11.81 -12.40
N LEU A 175 9.47 -11.59 -11.72
CA LEU A 175 9.40 -11.36 -10.28
C LEU A 175 9.96 -12.49 -9.42
N ASP A 176 9.59 -13.73 -9.70
CA ASP A 176 9.87 -14.82 -8.78
C ASP A 176 11.25 -15.47 -8.99
N ASN A 177 11.91 -15.19 -10.10
CA ASN A 177 13.23 -15.76 -10.39
C ASN A 177 14.23 -14.78 -10.99
N LEU A 178 13.83 -13.55 -11.32
CA LEU A 178 14.67 -12.54 -11.99
C LEU A 178 15.43 -13.13 -13.19
N ARG A 179 14.80 -14.08 -13.89
CA ARG A 179 15.39 -14.74 -15.02
C ARG A 179 14.94 -14.07 -16.30
N PRO A 180 15.85 -13.69 -17.19
CA PRO A 180 15.48 -13.26 -18.52
C PRO A 180 14.84 -14.44 -19.26
N PHE A 181 13.72 -14.20 -19.94
CA PHE A 181 13.14 -15.22 -20.82
C PHE A 181 13.71 -15.07 -22.22
N PRO A 182 13.96 -16.17 -22.92
CA PRO A 182 14.55 -16.14 -24.26
C PRO A 182 13.58 -15.57 -25.31
N LYS A 183 12.28 -15.55 -25.00
CA LYS A 183 11.21 -15.03 -25.85
C LYS A 183 9.95 -14.74 -25.04
N GLN A 184 9.03 -13.97 -25.62
CA GLN A 184 7.75 -13.65 -24.98
C GLN A 184 6.99 -14.92 -24.58
N LEU A 185 6.39 -14.92 -23.38
CA LEU A 185 5.69 -16.07 -22.79
C LEU A 185 4.60 -16.65 -23.73
N ARG A 186 3.87 -15.78 -24.43
CA ARG A 186 2.83 -16.21 -25.38
C ARG A 186 3.37 -17.04 -26.54
N LEU A 187 4.64 -16.87 -26.89
CA LEU A 187 5.31 -17.57 -28.00
C LEU A 187 5.97 -18.87 -27.54
N MET A 188 6.05 -19.12 -26.25
CA MET A 188 6.61 -20.33 -25.70
C MET A 188 5.72 -21.55 -25.97
N SER A 189 6.37 -22.68 -26.21
CA SER A 189 5.74 -23.99 -26.26
C SER A 189 5.37 -24.47 -24.85
N LYS A 190 4.54 -25.53 -24.77
CA LYS A 190 4.22 -26.19 -23.50
C LYS A 190 5.47 -26.65 -22.73
N ALA A 191 6.46 -27.19 -23.45
CA ALA A 191 7.69 -27.69 -22.83
C ALA A 191 8.50 -26.55 -22.20
N GLU A 192 8.66 -25.44 -22.92
CA GLU A 192 9.37 -24.26 -22.44
C GLU A 192 8.67 -23.64 -21.24
N LEU A 193 7.34 -23.47 -21.29
CA LEU A 193 6.55 -22.95 -20.15
C LEU A 193 6.71 -23.84 -18.92
N ASN A 194 6.59 -25.16 -19.08
CA ASN A 194 6.76 -26.09 -17.96
C ASN A 194 8.19 -26.13 -17.43
N GLN A 195 9.18 -25.91 -18.25
CA GLN A 195 10.57 -25.82 -17.82
C GLN A 195 10.80 -24.55 -16.97
N HIS A 196 10.30 -23.39 -17.43
CA HIS A 196 10.51 -22.11 -16.74
C HIS A 196 9.70 -21.97 -15.44
N PHE A 197 8.45 -22.43 -15.45
CA PHE A 197 7.53 -22.31 -14.31
C PHE A 197 7.36 -23.63 -13.55
N ARG A 198 8.34 -24.50 -13.59
CA ARG A 198 8.34 -25.71 -12.77
C ARG A 198 8.68 -25.39 -11.33
N ASN A 199 7.74 -25.61 -10.43
CA ASN A 199 8.02 -25.55 -9.00
C ASN A 199 9.03 -26.65 -8.64
N GLN A 200 10.20 -26.27 -8.18
CA GLN A 200 11.30 -27.21 -7.89
C GLN A 200 10.94 -28.22 -6.80
N ARG A 201 10.11 -27.81 -5.84
CA ARG A 201 9.71 -28.64 -4.70
C ARG A 201 8.64 -29.68 -5.08
N THR A 202 7.65 -29.29 -5.87
CA THR A 202 6.50 -30.16 -6.21
C THR A 202 6.61 -30.79 -7.59
N GLY A 203 7.49 -30.30 -8.43
CA GLY A 203 7.62 -30.69 -9.84
C GLY A 203 6.45 -30.23 -10.73
N ARG A 204 5.45 -29.52 -10.16
CA ARG A 204 4.25 -29.06 -10.87
C ARG A 204 4.47 -27.67 -11.48
N PHE A 205 3.60 -27.33 -12.43
CA PHE A 205 3.56 -25.97 -12.98
C PHE A 205 3.15 -24.96 -11.91
N ASP A 206 3.93 -23.90 -11.75
CA ASP A 206 3.67 -22.79 -10.82
C ASP A 206 2.80 -21.74 -11.51
N THR A 207 1.49 -21.89 -11.35
CA THR A 207 0.50 -20.97 -11.93
C THR A 207 0.65 -19.55 -11.37
N ALA A 208 0.95 -19.41 -10.09
CA ALA A 208 1.04 -18.09 -9.45
C ALA A 208 2.23 -17.28 -10.00
N SER A 209 3.39 -17.94 -10.13
CA SER A 209 4.57 -17.35 -10.75
C SER A 209 4.31 -17.00 -12.22
N PHE A 210 3.74 -17.93 -13.00
CA PHE A 210 3.40 -17.66 -14.39
C PHE A 210 2.49 -16.44 -14.55
N LEU A 211 1.42 -16.33 -13.75
CA LEU A 211 0.46 -15.22 -13.85
C LEU A 211 1.12 -13.88 -13.56
N SER A 212 1.91 -13.79 -12.50
CA SER A 212 2.64 -12.56 -12.15
C SER A 212 3.61 -12.15 -13.27
N ASN A 213 4.36 -13.12 -13.81
CA ASN A 213 5.30 -12.87 -14.88
C ASN A 213 4.62 -12.47 -16.19
N TYR A 214 3.49 -13.09 -16.53
CA TYR A 214 2.74 -12.75 -17.73
C TYR A 214 2.16 -11.32 -17.66
N ILE A 215 1.59 -10.95 -16.51
CA ILE A 215 1.06 -9.59 -16.28
C ILE A 215 2.20 -8.57 -16.40
N TRP A 216 3.31 -8.83 -15.73
CA TRP A 216 4.49 -7.97 -15.78
C TRP A 216 5.04 -7.81 -17.20
N GLU A 217 5.30 -8.92 -17.91
CA GLU A 217 5.77 -8.89 -19.30
C GLU A 217 4.81 -8.10 -20.19
N TYR A 218 3.50 -8.32 -20.04
CA TYR A 218 2.51 -7.61 -20.85
C TYR A 218 2.57 -6.10 -20.63
N ALA A 219 2.69 -5.65 -19.38
CA ALA A 219 2.84 -4.24 -19.06
C ALA A 219 4.10 -3.62 -19.68
N GLN A 220 5.24 -4.34 -19.63
CA GLN A 220 6.47 -3.85 -20.29
C GLN A 220 6.32 -3.76 -21.81
N LEU A 221 5.69 -4.75 -22.42
CA LEU A 221 5.45 -4.75 -23.88
C LEU A 221 4.47 -3.65 -24.31
N LEU A 222 3.50 -3.28 -23.46
CA LEU A 222 2.64 -2.10 -23.68
C LEU A 222 3.47 -0.80 -23.65
N LYS A 223 4.30 -0.62 -22.63
CA LYS A 223 5.19 0.57 -22.50
C LYS A 223 6.15 0.71 -23.71
N LEU A 224 6.58 -0.40 -24.26
CA LEU A 224 7.44 -0.44 -25.47
C LEU A 224 6.65 -0.31 -26.79
N GLY A 225 5.34 -0.17 -26.75
CA GLY A 225 4.49 -0.13 -27.95
C GLY A 225 4.42 -1.44 -28.73
N GLN A 226 4.91 -2.56 -28.15
CA GLN A 226 4.92 -3.89 -28.78
C GLN A 226 3.61 -4.66 -28.56
N ARG A 227 2.69 -4.10 -27.81
CA ARG A 227 1.34 -4.59 -27.55
C ARG A 227 0.34 -3.44 -27.63
N PRO A 228 -0.88 -3.69 -28.13
CA PRO A 228 -1.93 -2.69 -28.08
C PRO A 228 -2.43 -2.51 -26.65
N ALA A 229 -2.92 -1.31 -26.35
CA ALA A 229 -3.66 -1.03 -25.13
C ALA A 229 -4.87 -1.98 -25.00
N ILE A 230 -5.26 -2.27 -23.76
CA ILE A 230 -6.42 -3.11 -23.49
C ILE A 230 -7.62 -2.18 -23.36
N GLU A 231 -8.34 -2.00 -24.43
CA GLU A 231 -9.58 -1.21 -24.44
C GLU A 231 -10.70 -2.03 -23.78
N GLY A 232 -10.67 -2.14 -22.44
CA GLY A 232 -11.62 -2.94 -21.71
C GLY A 232 -11.24 -3.12 -20.24
N ASN A 233 -11.97 -3.99 -19.56
CA ASN A 233 -11.74 -4.26 -18.14
C ASN A 233 -10.74 -5.42 -17.92
N ILE A 234 -10.45 -5.72 -16.66
CA ILE A 234 -9.54 -6.82 -16.27
C ILE A 234 -9.95 -8.16 -16.87
N ARG A 235 -11.26 -8.39 -17.07
CA ARG A 235 -11.77 -9.62 -17.69
C ARG A 235 -11.37 -9.74 -19.16
N THR A 236 -11.19 -8.63 -19.86
CA THR A 236 -10.63 -8.62 -21.22
C THR A 236 -9.20 -9.16 -21.23
N PHE A 237 -8.38 -8.75 -20.25
CA PHE A 237 -7.03 -9.28 -20.10
C PHE A 237 -7.01 -10.80 -19.85
N TRP A 238 -7.96 -11.32 -19.10
CA TRP A 238 -8.10 -12.76 -18.89
C TRP A 238 -8.23 -13.52 -20.23
N TYR A 239 -9.02 -13.01 -21.17
CA TYR A 239 -9.17 -13.66 -22.47
C TYR A 239 -7.89 -13.58 -23.31
N ILE A 240 -7.04 -12.60 -23.10
CA ILE A 240 -5.71 -12.49 -23.74
C ILE A 240 -4.73 -13.50 -23.14
N LEU A 241 -4.73 -13.67 -21.83
CA LEU A 241 -3.83 -14.54 -21.08
C LEU A 241 -4.21 -16.02 -21.19
N LYS A 242 -5.52 -16.32 -21.12
CA LYS A 242 -6.10 -17.67 -21.05
C LYS A 242 -5.54 -18.64 -22.06
N PRO A 243 -5.38 -18.32 -23.36
CA PRO A 243 -4.82 -19.25 -24.36
C PRO A 243 -3.40 -19.68 -24.07
N THR A 244 -2.57 -18.80 -23.48
CA THR A 244 -1.20 -19.12 -23.13
C THR A 244 -1.13 -20.04 -21.91
N LEU A 245 -1.93 -19.78 -20.90
CA LEU A 245 -2.04 -20.64 -19.71
C LEU A 245 -2.57 -22.02 -20.05
N ALA A 246 -3.53 -22.10 -20.98
CA ALA A 246 -4.10 -23.38 -21.45
C ALA A 246 -3.10 -24.32 -22.11
N LYS A 247 -1.97 -23.79 -22.62
CA LYS A 247 -0.88 -24.65 -23.12
C LYS A 247 -0.23 -25.45 -22.02
N ALA A 248 -0.12 -24.89 -20.83
CA ALA A 248 0.65 -25.45 -19.72
C ALA A 248 -0.17 -26.33 -18.80
N ILE A 249 -1.43 -25.94 -18.51
CA ILE A 249 -2.30 -26.61 -17.55
C ILE A 249 -3.70 -26.89 -18.12
N LYS A 250 -4.43 -27.82 -17.48
CA LYS A 250 -5.89 -27.94 -17.66
C LYS A 250 -6.56 -26.78 -16.91
N LEU A 251 -7.28 -25.93 -17.61
CA LEU A 251 -7.90 -24.74 -17.05
C LEU A 251 -9.09 -25.08 -16.17
N ASP A 252 -9.15 -24.44 -15.01
CA ASP A 252 -10.34 -24.15 -14.24
C ASP A 252 -10.58 -22.65 -14.37
N SER A 253 -11.59 -22.25 -15.18
CA SER A 253 -11.72 -20.86 -15.60
C SER A 253 -12.01 -19.90 -14.46
N GLU A 254 -12.83 -20.27 -13.46
CA GLU A 254 -13.10 -19.41 -12.29
C GLU A 254 -11.88 -19.32 -11.40
N LYS A 255 -11.39 -20.46 -10.95
CA LYS A 255 -10.21 -20.52 -10.06
C LYS A 255 -8.97 -19.83 -10.65
N ASN A 256 -8.71 -20.02 -11.95
CA ASN A 256 -7.53 -19.40 -12.56
C ASN A 256 -7.75 -17.91 -12.83
N TYR A 257 -8.98 -17.46 -13.03
CA TYR A 257 -9.33 -16.04 -13.08
C TYR A 257 -9.06 -15.36 -11.73
N ASP A 258 -9.53 -15.94 -10.63
CA ASP A 258 -9.27 -15.45 -9.28
C ASP A 258 -7.77 -15.40 -8.96
N GLN A 259 -7.03 -16.43 -9.34
CA GLN A 259 -5.57 -16.44 -9.22
C GLN A 259 -4.90 -15.29 -10.01
N MET A 260 -5.46 -14.94 -11.18
CA MET A 260 -4.98 -13.78 -11.95
C MET A 260 -5.28 -12.47 -11.22
N LEU A 261 -6.47 -12.31 -10.65
CA LEU A 261 -6.80 -11.13 -9.84
C LEU A 261 -5.84 -11.00 -8.64
N HIS A 262 -5.55 -12.09 -7.94
CA HIS A 262 -4.55 -12.09 -6.87
C HIS A 262 -3.12 -11.76 -7.37
N ALA A 263 -2.78 -12.11 -8.61
CA ALA A 263 -1.49 -11.73 -9.17
C ALA A 263 -1.44 -10.22 -9.49
N PHE A 264 -2.52 -9.62 -10.01
CA PHE A 264 -2.65 -8.15 -10.14
C PHE A 264 -2.53 -7.46 -8.79
N GLN A 265 -3.26 -7.94 -7.79
CA GLN A 265 -3.21 -7.40 -6.43
C GLN A 265 -1.77 -7.39 -5.87
N ARG A 266 -1.03 -8.49 -6.02
CA ARG A 266 0.37 -8.54 -5.59
C ARG A 266 1.23 -7.50 -6.30
N LEU A 267 1.11 -7.39 -7.62
CA LEU A 267 1.94 -6.49 -8.41
C LEU A 267 1.61 -5.01 -8.17
N ILE A 268 0.35 -4.67 -8.00
CA ILE A 268 -0.13 -3.30 -7.84
C ILE A 268 -0.07 -2.88 -6.37
N VAL A 269 -0.77 -3.60 -5.48
CA VAL A 269 -0.93 -3.19 -4.08
C VAL A 269 0.31 -3.53 -3.26
N ARG A 270 0.72 -4.80 -3.28
CA ARG A 270 1.79 -5.27 -2.39
C ARG A 270 3.17 -4.78 -2.81
N TYR A 271 3.45 -4.78 -4.12
CA TYR A 271 4.77 -4.42 -4.63
C TYR A 271 4.85 -3.01 -5.21
N GLY A 272 3.72 -2.39 -5.54
CA GLY A 272 3.68 -1.07 -6.17
C GLY A 272 4.46 -0.99 -7.48
N MET A 273 4.54 -2.10 -8.21
CA MET A 273 5.34 -2.21 -9.45
C MET A 273 4.59 -1.76 -10.68
N LEU A 274 3.28 -1.89 -10.64
CA LEU A 274 2.36 -1.60 -11.72
C LEU A 274 1.21 -0.74 -11.22
N LYS A 275 0.53 -0.11 -12.16
CA LYS A 275 -0.74 0.56 -11.98
C LYS A 275 -1.75 0.00 -12.99
N PHE A 276 -3.05 0.09 -12.72
CA PHE A 276 -4.08 -0.34 -13.68
C PHE A 276 -4.04 0.50 -14.96
N ARG A 277 -3.66 1.78 -14.85
CA ARG A 277 -3.46 2.66 -16.02
C ARG A 277 -2.33 2.19 -16.95
N ASP A 278 -1.35 1.43 -16.46
CA ASP A 278 -0.30 0.85 -17.31
C ASP A 278 -0.88 -0.09 -18.39
N PHE A 279 -2.08 -0.61 -18.16
CA PHE A 279 -2.80 -1.49 -19.09
C PHE A 279 -3.89 -0.78 -19.90
N SER A 280 -4.17 0.49 -19.62
CA SER A 280 -5.30 1.25 -20.17
C SER A 280 -6.65 0.58 -19.86
N PHE A 281 -6.79 -0.02 -18.68
CA PHE A 281 -8.06 -0.59 -18.26
C PHE A 281 -9.11 0.50 -18.07
N SER A 282 -10.35 0.17 -18.44
CA SER A 282 -11.53 0.97 -18.17
C SER A 282 -12.56 0.16 -17.39
N ASP A 283 -13.33 0.83 -16.57
CA ASP A 283 -14.42 0.23 -15.79
C ASP A 283 -15.67 1.11 -15.88
N GLU A 284 -16.83 0.47 -15.82
CA GLU A 284 -18.10 1.19 -15.85
C GLU A 284 -18.26 2.18 -14.68
N GLY A 285 -17.64 1.89 -13.54
CA GLY A 285 -17.63 2.75 -12.36
C GLY A 285 -17.07 4.14 -12.60
N GLN A 286 -16.15 4.28 -13.54
CA GLN A 286 -15.52 5.57 -13.90
C GLN A 286 -16.53 6.61 -14.40
N ARG A 287 -17.68 6.19 -14.96
CA ARG A 287 -18.77 7.08 -15.39
C ARG A 287 -19.49 7.78 -14.24
N PHE A 288 -19.36 7.26 -13.04
CA PHE A 288 -20.02 7.76 -11.83
C PHE A 288 -19.12 8.72 -11.04
N TYR A 289 -18.21 9.39 -11.73
CA TYR A 289 -17.35 10.45 -11.24
C TYR A 289 -17.59 11.72 -12.05
N VAL A 290 -17.83 12.82 -11.38
CA VAL A 290 -17.91 14.17 -11.97
C VAL A 290 -17.12 15.13 -11.09
N PRO A 291 -16.05 15.75 -11.62
CA PRO A 291 -15.26 16.71 -10.84
C PRO A 291 -16.06 17.97 -10.53
N GLY A 292 -15.92 18.50 -9.34
CA GLY A 292 -16.55 19.74 -8.91
C GLY A 292 -15.94 20.94 -9.62
N PRO A 293 -16.73 21.81 -10.23
CA PRO A 293 -16.20 23.01 -10.92
C PRO A 293 -15.64 24.06 -9.97
N GLU A 294 -16.13 24.15 -8.74
CA GLU A 294 -15.74 25.15 -7.76
C GLU A 294 -15.06 24.54 -6.53
N ARG A 295 -15.61 23.44 -6.01
CA ARG A 295 -15.15 22.75 -4.81
C ARG A 295 -14.67 21.34 -5.13
N ILE A 296 -13.60 21.26 -5.94
CA ILE A 296 -13.02 19.98 -6.36
C ILE A 296 -12.55 19.12 -5.17
N ASN A 297 -12.13 19.78 -4.08
CA ASN A 297 -11.63 19.16 -2.86
C ASN A 297 -12.73 18.72 -1.88
N VAL A 298 -14.01 18.94 -2.21
CA VAL A 298 -15.16 18.44 -1.44
C VAL A 298 -15.79 17.30 -2.21
N LEU A 299 -15.67 16.09 -1.70
CA LEU A 299 -16.19 14.87 -2.32
C LEU A 299 -17.57 14.52 -1.74
N LEU A 300 -18.61 14.59 -2.54
CA LEU A 300 -19.91 14.01 -2.21
C LEU A 300 -19.91 12.53 -2.68
N VAL A 301 -19.74 11.62 -1.72
CA VAL A 301 -19.57 10.19 -1.98
C VAL A 301 -20.87 9.45 -1.69
N ALA A 302 -21.45 8.82 -2.70
CA ALA A 302 -22.64 7.99 -2.58
C ALA A 302 -22.31 6.49 -2.72
N GLU A 303 -22.98 5.66 -1.95
CA GLU A 303 -22.86 4.20 -2.07
C GLU A 303 -23.50 3.68 -3.36
N LYS A 304 -24.69 4.16 -3.69
CA LYS A 304 -25.55 3.60 -4.76
C LYS A 304 -25.40 4.36 -6.08
N LYS A 305 -25.07 3.65 -7.16
CA LYS A 305 -25.04 4.23 -8.53
C LYS A 305 -26.38 4.84 -8.95
N GLY A 306 -27.49 4.32 -8.43
CA GLY A 306 -28.81 4.85 -8.68
C GLY A 306 -29.03 6.30 -8.24
N HIS A 307 -28.26 6.76 -7.27
CA HIS A 307 -28.31 8.16 -6.79
C HIS A 307 -27.57 9.13 -7.72
N PHE A 308 -26.66 8.67 -8.54
CA PHE A 308 -25.72 9.51 -9.30
C PHE A 308 -26.41 10.61 -10.11
N ARG A 309 -27.46 10.26 -10.86
CA ARG A 309 -28.19 11.23 -11.70
C ARG A 309 -28.79 12.37 -10.90
N ARG A 310 -29.29 12.08 -9.69
CA ARG A 310 -29.85 13.06 -8.78
C ARG A 310 -28.75 13.94 -8.16
N LEU A 311 -27.64 13.32 -7.77
CA LEU A 311 -26.49 14.05 -7.23
C LEU A 311 -25.84 14.92 -8.29
N GLN A 312 -25.77 14.47 -9.53
CA GLN A 312 -25.28 15.27 -10.65
C GLN A 312 -26.09 16.55 -10.85
N ALA A 313 -27.40 16.51 -10.68
CA ALA A 313 -28.24 17.71 -10.72
C ALA A 313 -27.94 18.67 -9.54
N LEU A 314 -27.47 18.18 -8.40
CA LEU A 314 -27.05 19.01 -7.26
C LEU A 314 -25.64 19.58 -7.44
N GLN A 315 -24.82 19.01 -8.30
CA GLN A 315 -23.47 19.52 -8.55
C GLN A 315 -23.46 20.94 -9.08
N GLU A 316 -24.41 21.28 -9.97
CA GLU A 316 -24.55 22.63 -10.51
C GLU A 316 -24.84 23.65 -9.40
N GLU A 317 -25.52 23.25 -8.33
CA GLU A 317 -25.84 24.11 -7.19
C GLU A 317 -24.69 24.21 -6.17
N PHE A 318 -24.02 23.12 -5.91
CA PHE A 318 -23.01 23.04 -4.83
C PHE A 318 -21.55 23.10 -5.31
N GLY A 319 -21.30 22.88 -6.58
CA GLY A 319 -19.96 22.91 -7.16
C GLY A 319 -19.00 21.82 -6.68
N THR A 320 -19.51 20.76 -5.99
CA THR A 320 -18.71 19.69 -5.37
C THR A 320 -18.39 18.56 -6.33
N THR A 321 -17.32 17.82 -6.06
CA THR A 321 -17.01 16.57 -6.78
C THR A 321 -17.98 15.46 -6.35
N ILE A 322 -18.56 14.74 -7.30
CA ILE A 322 -19.50 13.66 -7.06
C ILE A 322 -18.89 12.33 -7.45
N ILE A 323 -19.02 11.34 -6.57
CA ILE A 323 -18.59 9.97 -6.76
C ILE A 323 -19.70 9.03 -6.29
N ALA A 324 -20.15 8.10 -7.15
CA ALA A 324 -21.06 7.03 -6.73
C ALA A 324 -20.38 5.67 -6.92
N LEU A 325 -20.17 4.95 -5.82
CA LEU A 325 -19.33 3.75 -5.76
C LEU A 325 -20.01 2.51 -6.37
N GLY A 326 -21.30 2.32 -6.11
CA GLY A 326 -22.03 1.13 -6.53
C GLY A 326 -21.74 -0.11 -5.68
N GLY A 327 -21.56 0.07 -4.39
CA GLY A 327 -21.14 -0.94 -3.42
C GLY A 327 -19.64 -0.87 -3.11
N MET A 328 -19.01 -2.01 -2.84
CA MET A 328 -17.56 -2.03 -2.55
C MET A 328 -16.74 -1.39 -3.68
N PRO A 329 -15.87 -0.43 -3.35
CA PRO A 329 -15.08 0.27 -4.36
C PRO A 329 -14.06 -0.67 -5.00
N SER A 330 -13.82 -0.48 -6.28
CA SER A 330 -12.77 -1.17 -7.00
C SER A 330 -11.49 -0.33 -7.01
N LEU A 331 -10.35 -0.96 -6.77
CA LEU A 331 -9.05 -0.25 -6.77
C LEU A 331 -8.78 0.41 -8.14
N LEU A 332 -9.23 -0.20 -9.23
CA LEU A 332 -9.16 0.38 -10.58
C LEU A 332 -9.90 1.73 -10.67
N ASN A 333 -11.12 1.82 -10.09
CA ASN A 333 -11.87 3.06 -10.08
C ASN A 333 -11.25 4.09 -9.14
N SER A 334 -10.75 3.65 -7.98
CA SER A 334 -10.09 4.53 -7.01
C SER A 334 -8.78 5.10 -7.55
N GLU A 335 -7.99 4.32 -8.31
CA GLU A 335 -6.83 4.81 -9.05
C GLU A 335 -7.24 5.88 -10.07
N TYR A 336 -8.30 5.61 -10.85
CA TYR A 336 -8.82 6.57 -11.81
C TYR A 336 -9.26 7.89 -11.14
N PHE A 337 -10.00 7.81 -10.03
CA PHE A 337 -10.45 9.01 -9.31
C PHE A 337 -9.27 9.78 -8.72
N ALA A 338 -8.30 9.09 -8.13
CA ALA A 338 -7.11 9.71 -7.58
C ALA A 338 -6.27 10.41 -8.65
N ASP A 339 -6.09 9.81 -9.82
CA ASP A 339 -5.37 10.40 -10.94
C ASP A 339 -6.02 11.69 -11.45
N HIS A 340 -7.36 11.78 -11.38
CA HIS A 340 -8.09 12.98 -11.79
C HIS A 340 -8.15 14.05 -10.69
N LEU A 341 -8.23 13.64 -9.43
CA LEU A 341 -8.31 14.56 -8.28
C LEU A 341 -6.95 15.16 -7.92
N SER A 342 -5.91 14.32 -7.81
CA SER A 342 -4.60 14.72 -7.27
C SER A 342 -3.99 15.97 -7.94
N PRO A 343 -3.97 16.11 -9.28
CA PRO A 343 -3.42 17.29 -9.93
C PRO A 343 -4.20 18.57 -9.64
N GLN A 344 -5.47 18.43 -9.27
CA GLN A 344 -6.39 19.55 -9.09
C GLN A 344 -6.44 20.02 -7.63
N LEU A 345 -6.16 19.14 -6.67
CA LEU A 345 -6.18 19.48 -5.23
C LEU A 345 -5.07 20.47 -4.85
N LYS A 346 -3.89 20.38 -5.48
CA LYS A 346 -2.76 21.31 -5.26
C LYS A 346 -2.43 21.55 -3.77
N GLY A 347 -2.64 20.55 -2.92
CA GLY A 347 -2.43 20.64 -1.48
C GLY A 347 -3.58 21.26 -0.69
N ALA A 348 -4.74 21.50 -1.30
CA ALA A 348 -5.94 21.91 -0.58
C ALA A 348 -6.42 20.79 0.36
N PRO A 349 -7.03 21.14 1.50
CA PRO A 349 -7.61 20.17 2.42
C PRO A 349 -8.72 19.39 1.73
N LEU A 350 -8.78 18.09 1.98
CA LEU A 350 -9.77 17.19 1.39
C LEU A 350 -10.94 16.99 2.37
N HIS A 351 -12.15 17.22 1.90
CA HIS A 351 -13.37 17.06 2.68
C HIS A 351 -14.29 16.02 2.03
N VAL A 352 -14.95 15.21 2.84
CA VAL A 352 -15.86 14.16 2.38
C VAL A 352 -17.25 14.37 2.98
N ILE A 353 -18.25 14.46 2.13
CA ILE A 353 -19.67 14.42 2.49
C ILE A 353 -20.17 13.03 2.07
N SER A 354 -20.55 12.22 3.03
CA SER A 354 -20.87 10.80 2.82
C SER A 354 -22.37 10.58 2.76
N LEU A 355 -22.82 10.01 1.66
CA LEU A 355 -24.18 9.53 1.42
C LEU A 355 -24.18 8.01 1.26
N VAL A 356 -23.62 7.30 2.23
CA VAL A 356 -23.65 5.85 2.33
C VAL A 356 -24.71 5.40 3.33
N ASP A 357 -25.14 4.15 3.23
CA ASP A 357 -26.10 3.59 4.16
C ASP A 357 -25.55 3.61 5.60
N TYR A 358 -26.38 3.95 6.55
CA TYR A 358 -26.05 3.86 7.97
C TYR A 358 -26.20 2.42 8.46
N ASN A 359 -25.22 1.59 8.14
CA ASN A 359 -25.12 0.21 8.55
C ASN A 359 -23.64 -0.26 8.46
N PRO A 360 -23.30 -1.47 8.95
CA PRO A 360 -21.92 -1.96 8.90
C PRO A 360 -21.33 -2.05 7.48
N ALA A 361 -22.14 -2.34 6.46
CA ALA A 361 -21.67 -2.44 5.10
C ALA A 361 -21.31 -1.06 4.51
N GLY A 362 -22.18 -0.06 4.65
CA GLY A 362 -21.93 1.31 4.20
C GLY A 362 -20.68 1.91 4.88
N ALA A 363 -20.53 1.66 6.19
CA ALA A 363 -19.32 2.09 6.92
C ALA A 363 -18.04 1.44 6.35
N LEU A 364 -18.10 0.15 5.99
CA LEU A 364 -16.98 -0.56 5.38
C LEU A 364 -16.69 -0.03 3.97
N ILE A 365 -17.72 0.20 3.15
CA ILE A 365 -17.61 0.73 1.78
C ILE A 365 -16.87 2.07 1.77
N LEU A 366 -17.32 3.02 2.60
CA LEU A 366 -16.67 4.34 2.67
C LEU A 366 -15.22 4.23 3.15
N ARG A 367 -14.98 3.46 4.21
CA ARG A 367 -13.62 3.27 4.74
C ARG A 367 -12.68 2.62 3.73
N SER A 368 -13.16 1.60 3.01
CA SER A 368 -12.40 0.95 1.94
C SER A 368 -12.07 1.93 0.82
N PHE A 369 -13.03 2.74 0.41
CA PHE A 369 -12.82 3.76 -0.61
C PHE A 369 -11.75 4.77 -0.20
N LEU A 370 -11.84 5.31 1.01
CA LEU A 370 -10.86 6.28 1.51
C LEU A 370 -9.46 5.66 1.64
N ALA A 371 -9.37 4.42 2.11
CA ALA A 371 -8.10 3.69 2.18
C ALA A 371 -7.47 3.47 0.79
N GLN A 372 -8.29 3.16 -0.23
CA GLN A 372 -7.83 3.04 -1.61
C GLN A 372 -7.35 4.37 -2.18
N LEU A 373 -8.05 5.48 -1.92
CA LEU A 373 -7.59 6.81 -2.34
C LEU A 373 -6.25 7.20 -1.69
N GLN A 374 -6.07 6.90 -0.39
CA GLN A 374 -4.80 7.10 0.31
C GLN A 374 -3.67 6.23 -0.25
N HIS A 375 -3.97 4.97 -0.58
CA HIS A 375 -3.02 4.08 -1.27
C HIS A 375 -2.55 4.67 -2.61
N GLU A 376 -3.45 5.36 -3.31
CA GLU A 376 -3.14 6.07 -4.56
C GLU A 376 -2.48 7.45 -4.34
N GLY A 377 -2.19 7.82 -3.10
CA GLY A 377 -1.43 9.03 -2.75
C GLY A 377 -2.26 10.29 -2.48
N LEU A 378 -3.58 10.16 -2.35
CA LEU A 378 -4.41 11.27 -1.88
C LEU A 378 -4.24 11.47 -0.37
N PRO A 379 -4.38 12.71 0.14
CA PRO A 379 -4.30 12.98 1.57
C PRO A 379 -5.44 12.30 2.34
N VAL A 380 -5.22 12.08 3.63
CA VAL A 380 -6.30 11.75 4.55
C VAL A 380 -7.31 12.91 4.54
N PRO A 381 -8.62 12.64 4.46
CA PRO A 381 -9.60 13.71 4.55
C PRO A 381 -9.48 14.49 5.87
N ASP A 382 -9.49 15.82 5.78
CA ASP A 382 -9.49 16.71 6.94
C ASP A 382 -10.83 16.66 7.69
N SER A 383 -11.91 16.39 6.96
CA SER A 383 -13.23 16.14 7.57
C SER A 383 -14.03 15.10 6.79
N ILE A 384 -14.85 14.35 7.51
CA ILE A 384 -15.84 13.44 6.94
C ILE A 384 -17.19 13.75 7.63
N GLN A 385 -18.18 14.11 6.85
CA GLN A 385 -19.53 14.37 7.34
C GLN A 385 -20.51 13.36 6.78
N HIS A 386 -21.18 12.61 7.66
CA HIS A 386 -22.15 11.61 7.28
C HIS A 386 -23.54 12.24 7.22
N LEU A 387 -24.21 12.14 6.08
CA LEU A 387 -25.57 12.66 5.92
C LEU A 387 -26.63 11.69 6.43
N VAL A 388 -26.41 10.39 6.27
CA VAL A 388 -27.32 9.33 6.71
C VAL A 388 -26.92 8.91 8.13
N VAL A 389 -27.40 9.62 9.12
CA VAL A 389 -27.22 9.32 10.54
C VAL A 389 -28.51 9.56 11.30
N PRO A 390 -28.78 8.86 12.40
CA PRO A 390 -30.05 8.99 13.16
C PRO A 390 -30.38 10.45 13.53
N ASP A 391 -29.37 11.25 13.90
CA ASP A 391 -29.55 12.64 14.35
C ASP A 391 -30.12 13.57 13.26
N ASN A 392 -30.02 13.18 12.01
CA ASN A 392 -30.57 13.93 10.88
C ASN A 392 -32.04 13.59 10.60
N PHE A 393 -32.71 12.78 11.43
CA PHE A 393 -34.09 12.37 11.25
C PHE A 393 -34.90 12.59 12.52
N SER A 394 -36.18 12.90 12.38
CA SER A 394 -37.08 12.97 13.52
C SER A 394 -37.35 11.56 14.07
N ALA A 395 -37.80 11.46 15.34
CA ALA A 395 -38.15 10.18 15.94
C ALA A 395 -39.24 9.42 15.16
N ASP A 396 -40.16 10.16 14.52
CA ASP A 396 -41.23 9.55 13.71
C ASP A 396 -40.71 9.10 12.35
N ASP A 397 -39.78 9.86 11.73
CA ASP A 397 -39.08 9.39 10.52
C ASP A 397 -38.31 8.09 10.81
N LEU A 398 -37.55 8.07 11.91
CA LEU A 398 -36.74 6.88 12.27
C LEU A 398 -37.59 5.63 12.45
N LYS A 399 -38.80 5.76 13.02
CA LYS A 399 -39.75 4.61 13.13
C LYS A 399 -40.17 4.07 11.75
N ALA A 400 -40.22 4.95 10.74
CA ALA A 400 -40.67 4.58 9.41
C ALA A 400 -39.56 4.04 8.51
N ILE A 401 -38.29 4.51 8.71
CA ILE A 401 -37.17 4.22 7.78
C ILE A 401 -36.10 3.30 8.37
N ALA A 402 -36.11 3.07 9.69
CA ALA A 402 -35.13 2.19 10.30
C ALA A 402 -35.40 0.73 9.97
N GLU A 403 -34.39 0.05 9.47
CA GLU A 403 -34.45 -1.35 9.07
C GLU A 403 -33.54 -2.24 9.90
N PRO A 404 -33.98 -3.48 10.22
CA PRO A 404 -33.12 -4.43 10.92
C PRO A 404 -31.89 -4.80 10.10
N ILE A 405 -30.71 -4.74 10.71
CA ILE A 405 -29.46 -5.21 10.08
C ILE A 405 -29.51 -6.73 9.93
N PRO A 406 -29.10 -7.28 8.75
CA PRO A 406 -29.06 -8.71 8.55
C PRO A 406 -28.20 -9.43 9.59
N MET A 407 -28.77 -10.47 10.20
CA MET A 407 -28.14 -11.28 11.27
C MET A 407 -28.06 -12.77 10.89
N GLY A 408 -28.18 -13.08 9.60
CA GLY A 408 -28.32 -14.46 9.13
C GLY A 408 -27.12 -15.35 9.38
N SER A 409 -25.91 -14.87 9.09
CA SER A 409 -24.69 -15.62 9.27
C SER A 409 -23.98 -15.29 10.62
N LYS A 410 -23.01 -16.12 11.03
CA LYS A 410 -22.15 -15.81 12.17
C LYS A 410 -21.30 -14.55 11.90
N ALA A 411 -20.87 -14.38 10.67
CA ALA A 411 -20.10 -13.22 10.24
C ALA A 411 -20.93 -11.94 10.35
N ASP A 412 -22.19 -11.95 9.88
CA ASP A 412 -23.08 -10.78 9.96
C ASP A 412 -23.34 -10.38 11.41
N ARG A 413 -23.62 -11.35 12.27
CA ARG A 413 -23.81 -11.10 13.72
C ARG A 413 -22.55 -10.48 14.35
N THR A 414 -21.36 -10.93 13.97
CA THR A 414 -20.11 -10.38 14.49
C THR A 414 -19.90 -8.94 14.00
N LYS A 415 -20.17 -8.66 12.72
CA LYS A 415 -20.07 -7.31 12.16
C LYS A 415 -21.06 -6.36 12.82
N ALA A 416 -22.33 -6.76 12.94
CA ALA A 416 -23.37 -5.97 13.59
C ALA A 416 -23.03 -5.66 15.06
N ARG A 417 -22.56 -6.64 15.81
CA ARG A 417 -22.15 -6.44 17.20
C ARG A 417 -20.99 -5.45 17.31
N ARG A 418 -19.94 -5.62 16.54
CA ARG A 418 -18.79 -4.69 16.53
C ARG A 418 -19.20 -3.27 16.18
N TRP A 419 -20.14 -3.13 15.23
CA TRP A 419 -20.64 -1.84 14.81
C TRP A 419 -21.46 -1.15 15.91
N ILE A 420 -22.30 -1.89 16.66
CA ILE A 420 -23.04 -1.37 17.83
C ILE A 420 -22.08 -1.00 18.96
N GLU A 421 -21.13 -1.87 19.30
CA GLU A 421 -20.08 -1.62 20.31
C GLU A 421 -19.28 -0.35 20.01
N ALA A 422 -19.22 0.01 18.76
CA ALA A 422 -18.55 1.19 18.28
C ALA A 422 -19.47 2.42 18.15
N GLY A 423 -20.67 2.40 18.69
CA GLY A 423 -21.60 3.54 18.69
C GLY A 423 -22.58 3.55 17.54
N GLY A 424 -22.60 2.53 16.67
CA GLY A 424 -23.61 2.39 15.63
C GLY A 424 -24.95 1.86 16.16
N GLY A 425 -25.92 1.75 15.24
CA GLY A 425 -27.28 1.35 15.59
C GLY A 425 -28.16 2.52 16.01
N ILE A 426 -29.40 2.24 16.30
CA ILE A 426 -30.38 3.23 16.75
C ILE A 426 -30.90 2.79 18.13
N ASP A 427 -30.75 3.63 19.14
CA ASP A 427 -31.09 3.33 20.54
C ASP A 427 -30.46 2.01 21.03
N GLY A 428 -29.21 1.74 20.64
CA GLY A 428 -28.50 0.50 21.01
C GLY A 428 -29.04 -0.77 20.34
N LYS A 429 -29.94 -0.64 19.38
CA LYS A 429 -30.50 -1.75 18.62
C LYS A 429 -29.79 -1.92 17.27
N PRO A 430 -29.74 -3.14 16.70
CA PRO A 430 -29.16 -3.40 15.39
C PRO A 430 -30.08 -2.93 14.27
N LEU A 431 -30.31 -1.62 14.19
CA LEU A 431 -31.10 -0.95 13.20
C LEU A 431 -30.21 -0.03 12.35
N GLY A 432 -30.42 -0.06 11.04
CA GLY A 432 -29.73 0.79 10.08
C GLY A 432 -30.69 1.71 9.34
N ILE A 433 -30.17 2.60 8.49
CA ILE A 433 -30.94 3.50 7.63
C ILE A 433 -30.32 3.41 6.23
N GLU A 434 -31.14 3.17 5.23
CA GLU A 434 -30.70 3.23 3.84
C GLU A 434 -30.60 4.67 3.35
N SER A 435 -29.62 4.96 2.53
CA SER A 435 -29.41 6.28 1.92
C SER A 435 -30.57 6.75 1.04
N ASP A 436 -31.36 5.82 0.50
CA ASP A 436 -32.60 6.11 -0.23
C ASP A 436 -33.57 6.94 0.61
N ALA A 437 -33.64 6.72 1.92
CA ALA A 437 -34.49 7.47 2.83
C ALA A 437 -34.23 8.98 2.82
N LEU A 438 -32.99 9.40 2.52
CA LEU A 438 -32.63 10.82 2.42
C LEU A 438 -32.72 11.32 0.98
N VAL A 439 -32.31 10.52 0.01
CA VAL A 439 -32.31 10.92 -1.42
C VAL A 439 -33.69 11.20 -1.96
N LEU A 440 -34.73 10.58 -1.42
CA LEU A 440 -36.13 10.85 -1.79
C LEU A 440 -36.61 12.24 -1.34
N TYR A 441 -36.00 12.81 -0.29
CA TYR A 441 -36.35 14.14 0.26
C TYR A 441 -35.32 15.19 -0.18
N THR A 442 -35.41 15.65 -1.41
CA THR A 442 -34.42 16.53 -2.05
C THR A 442 -34.10 17.79 -1.24
N ASP A 443 -35.11 18.46 -0.69
CA ASP A 443 -34.92 19.69 0.07
C ASP A 443 -34.15 19.46 1.37
N ARG A 444 -34.41 18.32 2.03
CA ARG A 444 -33.66 17.92 3.23
C ARG A 444 -32.24 17.57 2.89
N LEU A 445 -32.03 16.81 1.82
CA LEU A 445 -30.69 16.48 1.33
C LEU A 445 -29.89 17.74 1.01
N LYS A 446 -30.49 18.72 0.33
CA LYS A 446 -29.88 20.04 0.05
C LYS A 446 -29.51 20.79 1.32
N ALA A 447 -30.43 20.86 2.30
CA ALA A 447 -30.18 21.52 3.57
C ALA A 447 -28.99 20.91 4.32
N LEU A 448 -28.90 19.58 4.35
CA LEU A 448 -27.80 18.87 4.99
C LEU A 448 -26.46 19.05 4.23
N ILE A 449 -26.47 19.07 2.90
CA ILE A 449 -25.27 19.37 2.11
C ILE A 449 -24.82 20.82 2.37
N THR A 450 -25.75 21.78 2.40
CA THR A 450 -25.45 23.20 2.71
C THR A 450 -24.81 23.33 4.09
N GLN A 451 -25.38 22.67 5.10
CA GLN A 451 -24.82 22.64 6.45
C GLN A 451 -23.41 22.02 6.46
N ALA A 452 -23.22 20.90 5.75
CA ALA A 452 -21.93 20.25 5.63
C ALA A 452 -20.87 21.17 4.99
N LEU A 453 -21.23 21.88 3.93
CA LEU A 453 -20.35 22.84 3.27
C LEU A 453 -19.99 24.03 4.18
N THR A 454 -20.94 24.57 4.93
CA THR A 454 -20.66 25.64 5.90
C THR A 454 -19.66 25.19 6.96
N ASN A 455 -19.76 23.94 7.40
CA ASN A 455 -18.81 23.37 8.36
C ASN A 455 -17.40 23.18 7.77
N THR A 456 -17.24 22.98 6.46
CA THR A 456 -15.91 22.89 5.84
C THR A 456 -15.23 24.26 5.69
N GLU A 457 -15.99 25.35 5.67
CA GLU A 457 -15.49 26.73 5.56
C GLU A 457 -15.09 27.34 6.92
N ASP A 458 -15.60 26.82 8.05
CA ASP A 458 -15.21 27.25 9.40
C ASP A 458 -14.29 26.22 10.08
N PRO A 459 -12.96 26.50 10.18
CA PRO A 459 -12.01 25.61 10.84
C PRO A 459 -12.34 25.31 12.32
N ARG A 460 -13.18 26.12 12.96
CA ARG A 460 -13.58 25.95 14.35
C ARG A 460 -14.74 24.99 14.54
N SER A 461 -15.50 24.71 13.49
CA SER A 461 -16.61 23.74 13.51
C SER A 461 -16.14 22.30 13.33
N LEU A 462 -14.87 22.09 13.03
CA LEU A 462 -14.25 20.76 12.81
C LEU A 462 -14.09 19.92 14.09
N THR A 463 -14.60 20.40 15.23
CA THR A 463 -14.63 19.65 16.50
C THR A 463 -15.91 18.84 16.73
N MET A 464 -16.63 18.44 15.70
CA MET A 464 -17.46 17.27 15.84
C MET A 464 -16.53 16.05 15.85
N GLU A 465 -16.02 15.77 17.04
CA GLU A 465 -15.41 14.51 17.34
C GLU A 465 -16.30 13.39 16.78
N PHE A 466 -15.78 12.61 15.84
CA PHE A 466 -16.23 11.24 15.72
C PHE A 466 -16.48 10.70 17.14
N PRO A 467 -17.52 9.89 17.35
CA PRO A 467 -17.71 9.27 18.65
C PRO A 467 -16.34 8.82 19.15
N PRO A 468 -16.00 9.15 20.39
CA PRO A 468 -14.64 9.36 20.88
C PRO A 468 -13.70 8.29 20.36
N LYS A 469 -12.47 8.66 20.03
CA LYS A 469 -11.34 7.82 19.51
C LYS A 469 -11.22 6.40 20.10
N THR A 470 -12.33 5.78 20.38
CA THR A 470 -12.48 4.49 20.96
C THR A 470 -12.57 3.44 19.85
N HIS A 471 -11.43 2.85 19.54
CA HIS A 471 -11.30 1.48 19.07
C HIS A 471 -11.68 1.11 17.61
N TYR A 472 -11.93 2.08 16.69
CA TYR A 472 -12.07 1.75 15.26
C TYR A 472 -10.75 1.53 14.54
N TYR A 473 -9.65 1.94 15.13
CA TYR A 473 -8.32 1.78 14.56
C TYR A 473 -7.35 1.23 15.59
N ARG A 474 -7.33 -0.09 15.74
CA ARG A 474 -6.07 -0.80 15.96
C ARG A 474 -5.67 -1.37 14.62
N PRO A 475 -4.51 -1.00 14.05
CA PRO A 475 -3.97 -1.61 12.84
C PRO A 475 -3.85 -3.14 12.95
N GLU A 476 -3.75 -3.66 14.18
CA GLU A 476 -3.64 -5.08 14.52
C GLU A 476 -4.96 -5.87 14.42
N ALA A 477 -6.11 -5.20 14.30
CA ALA A 477 -7.42 -5.81 14.15
C ALA A 477 -7.95 -5.76 12.71
N LEU A 478 -7.18 -5.22 11.79
CA LEU A 478 -7.45 -5.29 10.37
C LEU A 478 -7.16 -6.71 9.91
N GLU A 479 -8.21 -7.46 9.74
CA GLU A 479 -8.25 -8.52 8.75
C GLU A 479 -7.65 -7.90 7.51
N THR A 480 -6.56 -8.40 7.10
CA THR A 480 -5.59 -7.96 6.11
C THR A 480 -5.93 -6.69 5.30
N GLU A 481 -4.96 -5.80 5.12
CA GLU A 481 -5.01 -4.64 4.20
C GLU A 481 -5.67 -4.97 2.84
N ALA A 482 -5.60 -6.22 2.42
CA ALA A 482 -6.27 -6.81 1.27
C ALA A 482 -7.82 -6.75 1.34
N GLU A 483 -8.44 -7.00 2.50
CA GLU A 483 -9.91 -6.92 2.62
C GLU A 483 -10.43 -5.49 2.58
N LEU A 484 -9.64 -4.52 3.06
CA LEU A 484 -9.96 -3.09 2.92
C LEU A 484 -9.83 -2.60 1.48
N LEU A 485 -8.97 -3.23 0.70
CA LEU A 485 -8.73 -2.87 -0.70
C LEU A 485 -9.69 -3.58 -1.67
N GLY A 486 -10.69 -4.31 -1.16
CA GLY A 486 -11.81 -4.82 -1.97
C GLY A 486 -11.48 -6.03 -2.87
N PHE A 487 -10.58 -6.93 -2.37
CA PHE A 487 -10.24 -8.16 -3.06
C PHE A 487 -10.59 -9.41 -2.24
#